data_4b9c0cf147ca6c50c3e50263975ea086
#
_entry.id   4b9c0cf147ca6c50c3e50263975ea086
#
_cell.length_a   1.000
_cell.length_b   1.000
_cell.length_c   1.000
_cell.angle_alpha   90.00
_cell.angle_beta   90.00
_cell.angle_gamma   90.00
#
_symmetry.space_group_name_H-M   'P 1'
#
loop_
_entity.id
_entity.type
_entity.pdbx_description
1 polymer ?
#
loop_
_entity_poly.entity_id
_entity_poly.type
_entity_poly.pdbx_seq_one_letter_code
_entity_poly.pdbx_strand_id
1 'polypeptide(L)'
;FKAIRNTDYAGNFDDFLDAVEKEAPFCFWLGTSEPHRAYENGAGKRTGKDPAKVIVPSIFPDNAIVRSDILDYYVEVEHFDLMVQRAIASLEKRGHLDNTIVVVTSDHGMPFPRAKASLYDWGSRVPLAIRWPRGIRNPGRDVKDFVHLSDLAPTFIEAAGADVPSMMTASSLMKIFSGQKMNDRDAAYIAMERHDGCREGGKGYPCRAVRTQDYLYIYNFEPGRWPSGSPDPRVCARSIPFGEIDTSPTKSFMMESRMEHGIAHLAELSFGMRPAEELYDLKKDPEQLANVAGLIEYSAIQHARRRQLFDHLKKTHDPRVVGGKVEW
;
A
#
# COMPACT_ATOMS: atom_id res chain seq x y z
N PHE A 1 24.67 4.26 -5.47
CA PHE A 1 23.92 5.53 -5.43
C PHE A 1 23.83 6.03 -3.98
N LYS A 2 23.83 7.34 -3.77
CA LYS A 2 23.85 7.94 -2.42
C LYS A 2 22.56 7.65 -1.61
N ALA A 3 21.45 7.43 -2.27
CA ALA A 3 20.15 7.19 -1.64
C ALA A 3 19.99 5.74 -1.17
N ILE A 4 20.55 4.79 -1.91
CA ILE A 4 20.55 3.38 -1.51
C ILE A 4 21.47 3.22 -0.29
N ARG A 5 20.95 2.63 0.77
CA ARG A 5 21.72 2.40 2.00
C ARG A 5 22.75 1.29 1.79
N ASN A 6 23.91 1.42 2.45
CA ASN A 6 24.95 0.39 2.43
C ASN A 6 24.65 -0.80 3.35
N THR A 7 23.37 -1.08 3.61
CA THR A 7 22.95 -2.23 4.42
C THR A 7 22.83 -3.44 3.51
N ASP A 8 23.61 -4.48 3.79
CA ASP A 8 23.46 -5.77 3.12
C ASP A 8 22.40 -6.62 3.80
N TYR A 9 21.13 -6.37 3.45
CA TYR A 9 20.00 -7.09 4.05
C TYR A 9 20.04 -8.60 3.79
N ALA A 10 20.48 -9.01 2.61
CA ALA A 10 20.62 -10.44 2.29
C ALA A 10 21.80 -11.07 3.02
N GLY A 11 22.90 -10.32 3.23
CA GLY A 11 24.03 -10.76 4.08
C GLY A 11 23.60 -10.93 5.53
N ASN A 12 22.83 -9.99 6.09
CA ASN A 12 22.27 -10.16 7.44
C ASN A 12 21.38 -11.41 7.56
N PHE A 13 20.67 -11.77 6.49
CA PHE A 13 19.90 -13.02 6.46
C PHE A 13 20.81 -14.26 6.39
N ASP A 14 21.91 -14.20 5.66
CA ASP A 14 22.93 -15.25 5.63
C ASP A 14 23.51 -15.49 7.03
N ASP A 15 23.92 -14.41 7.71
CA ASP A 15 24.46 -14.47 9.09
C ASP A 15 23.43 -15.08 10.07
N PHE A 16 22.15 -14.72 9.91
CA PHE A 16 21.07 -15.31 10.71
C PHE A 16 20.96 -16.81 10.46
N LEU A 17 20.93 -17.25 9.19
CA LEU A 17 20.82 -18.66 8.85
C LEU A 17 22.03 -19.49 9.32
N ASP A 18 23.21 -18.90 9.37
CA ASP A 18 24.42 -19.55 9.88
C ASP A 18 24.42 -19.66 11.41
N ALA A 19 23.68 -18.78 12.11
CA ALA A 19 23.54 -18.82 13.57
C ALA A 19 22.36 -19.68 14.07
N VAL A 20 21.38 -19.98 13.24
CA VAL A 20 20.24 -20.84 13.60
C VAL A 20 20.68 -22.30 13.67
N GLU A 21 20.22 -23.00 14.71
CA GLU A 21 20.45 -24.47 14.81
C GLU A 21 19.88 -25.17 13.56
N LYS A 22 20.68 -26.16 13.08
CA LYS A 22 20.36 -26.88 11.87
C LYS A 22 19.02 -27.52 11.92
N GLU A 23 18.04 -27.56 11.62
CA GLU A 23 16.68 -28.14 11.72
C GLU A 23 15.72 -27.34 12.62
N ALA A 24 16.17 -26.25 13.23
CA ALA A 24 15.25 -25.39 13.97
C ALA A 24 14.32 -24.60 13.02
N PRO A 25 13.01 -24.54 13.30
CA PRO A 25 12.13 -23.68 12.55
C PRO A 25 12.48 -22.20 12.81
N PHE A 26 12.33 -21.37 11.80
CA PHE A 26 12.63 -19.94 11.92
C PHE A 26 11.54 -19.06 11.28
N CYS A 27 11.50 -17.82 11.72
CA CYS A 27 10.75 -16.75 11.10
C CYS A 27 11.68 -15.54 11.00
N PHE A 28 11.90 -15.04 9.79
CA PHE A 28 12.78 -13.91 9.53
C PHE A 28 12.06 -12.81 8.76
N TRP A 29 12.20 -11.58 9.24
CA TRP A 29 11.67 -10.38 8.58
C TRP A 29 12.81 -9.66 7.86
N LEU A 30 12.84 -9.76 6.53
CA LEU A 30 13.78 -9.03 5.69
C LEU A 30 13.15 -7.68 5.32
N GLY A 31 13.27 -6.69 6.20
CA GLY A 31 12.75 -5.34 6.01
C GLY A 31 13.80 -4.41 5.44
N THR A 32 13.68 -4.03 4.18
CA THR A 32 14.55 -3.03 3.57
C THR A 32 14.01 -1.62 3.77
N SER A 33 14.87 -0.62 3.72
CA SER A 33 14.43 0.78 3.65
C SER A 33 14.00 1.17 2.24
N GLU A 34 14.55 0.54 1.25
CA GLU A 34 14.20 0.74 -0.16
C GLU A 34 12.86 0.01 -0.47
N PRO A 35 11.96 0.66 -1.22
CA PRO A 35 12.09 1.89 -2.01
C PRO A 35 11.57 3.16 -1.30
N HIS A 36 11.80 3.37 0.00
CA HIS A 36 11.44 4.62 0.68
C HIS A 36 12.29 5.79 0.14
N ARG A 37 11.66 6.98 0.00
CA ARG A 37 12.43 8.19 -0.36
C ARG A 37 13.46 8.56 0.74
N ALA A 38 14.53 9.35 0.45
CA ALA A 38 14.73 10.11 -0.79
C ALA A 38 15.48 9.29 -1.86
N TYR A 39 15.27 9.63 -3.13
CA TYR A 39 16.01 9.06 -4.27
C TYR A 39 17.10 10.00 -4.74
N GLU A 40 18.14 9.45 -5.37
CA GLU A 40 19.14 10.24 -6.05
C GLU A 40 18.61 10.69 -7.42
N ASN A 41 18.36 11.98 -7.58
CA ASN A 41 17.79 12.55 -8.80
C ASN A 41 18.56 12.12 -10.06
N GLY A 42 17.85 11.58 -11.03
CA GLY A 42 18.38 11.12 -12.31
C GLY A 42 19.12 9.77 -12.24
N ALA A 43 19.07 9.06 -11.11
CA ALA A 43 19.67 7.73 -10.94
C ALA A 43 19.16 6.76 -12.02
N GLY A 44 17.85 6.74 -12.28
CA GLY A 44 17.25 5.86 -13.28
C GLY A 44 17.82 6.07 -14.67
N LYS A 45 18.00 7.31 -15.10
CA LYS A 45 18.64 7.62 -16.40
C LYS A 45 20.11 7.20 -16.43
N ARG A 46 20.85 7.43 -15.34
CA ARG A 46 22.26 7.02 -15.24
C ARG A 46 22.46 5.50 -15.27
N THR A 47 21.46 4.73 -14.86
CA THR A 47 21.46 3.26 -14.98
C THR A 47 21.02 2.77 -16.37
N GLY A 48 20.85 3.67 -17.34
CA GLY A 48 20.49 3.32 -18.71
C GLY A 48 18.99 3.10 -18.94
N LYS A 49 18.13 3.41 -17.97
CA LYS A 49 16.68 3.31 -18.14
C LYS A 49 16.14 4.39 -19.06
N ASP A 50 15.29 3.98 -19.98
CA ASP A 50 14.70 4.85 -21.00
C ASP A 50 13.42 5.52 -20.49
N PRO A 51 13.39 6.87 -20.34
CA PRO A 51 12.18 7.57 -19.92
C PRO A 51 10.97 7.37 -20.84
N ALA A 52 11.20 7.08 -22.13
CA ALA A 52 10.12 6.82 -23.09
C ALA A 52 9.35 5.55 -22.78
N LYS A 53 9.95 4.60 -22.05
CA LYS A 53 9.33 3.33 -21.66
C LYS A 53 8.57 3.40 -20.35
N VAL A 54 8.60 4.53 -19.64
CA VAL A 54 7.84 4.70 -18.40
C VAL A 54 6.35 4.77 -18.72
N ILE A 55 5.56 3.90 -18.10
CA ILE A 55 4.10 4.04 -18.07
C ILE A 55 3.77 4.94 -16.89
N VAL A 56 3.39 6.18 -17.18
CA VAL A 56 3.00 7.14 -16.16
C VAL A 56 1.55 6.87 -15.78
N PRO A 57 1.24 6.60 -14.48
CA PRO A 57 -0.14 6.52 -14.00
C PRO A 57 -0.92 7.78 -14.33
N SER A 58 -2.20 7.65 -14.71
CA SER A 58 -3.03 8.80 -15.11
C SER A 58 -3.36 9.76 -13.95
N ILE A 59 -3.02 9.40 -12.73
CA ILE A 59 -3.05 10.29 -11.57
C ILE A 59 -1.91 11.34 -11.55
N PHE A 60 -0.96 11.24 -12.47
CA PHE A 60 0.17 12.18 -12.61
C PHE A 60 0.19 12.83 -13.99
N PRO A 61 0.71 14.07 -14.08
CA PRO A 61 1.01 14.65 -15.39
C PRO A 61 2.17 13.92 -16.06
N ASP A 62 1.99 13.56 -17.33
CA ASP A 62 3.03 12.89 -18.11
C ASP A 62 4.03 13.90 -18.67
N ASN A 63 5.19 14.00 -18.04
CA ASN A 63 6.28 14.87 -18.47
C ASN A 63 7.66 14.34 -18.04
N ALA A 64 8.71 15.03 -18.46
CA ALA A 64 10.09 14.58 -18.21
C ALA A 64 10.50 14.52 -16.74
N ILE A 65 9.89 15.36 -15.87
CA ILE A 65 10.16 15.39 -14.42
C ILE A 65 9.55 14.14 -13.76
N VAL A 66 8.26 13.90 -14.00
CA VAL A 66 7.55 12.76 -13.45
C VAL A 66 8.15 11.44 -13.93
N ARG A 67 8.44 11.32 -15.23
CA ARG A 67 9.09 10.14 -15.79
C ARG A 67 10.45 9.88 -15.16
N SER A 68 11.24 10.92 -14.91
CA SER A 68 12.54 10.79 -14.23
C SER A 68 12.40 10.33 -12.80
N ASP A 69 11.46 10.89 -12.04
CA ASP A 69 11.19 10.53 -10.64
C ASP A 69 10.71 9.07 -10.51
N ILE A 70 9.89 8.60 -11.46
CA ILE A 70 9.45 7.19 -11.53
C ILE A 70 10.64 6.27 -11.84
N LEU A 71 11.54 6.66 -12.74
CA LEU A 71 12.75 5.87 -13.02
C LEU A 71 13.71 5.80 -11.83
N ASP A 72 13.81 6.88 -11.04
CA ASP A 72 14.59 6.89 -9.82
C ASP A 72 14.00 5.93 -8.77
N TYR A 73 12.65 5.89 -8.65
CA TYR A 73 11.95 4.91 -7.83
C TYR A 73 12.24 3.46 -8.30
N TYR A 74 12.28 3.19 -9.60
CA TYR A 74 12.58 1.85 -10.11
C TYR A 74 13.99 1.36 -9.74
N VAL A 75 14.97 2.24 -9.57
CA VAL A 75 16.33 1.86 -9.10
C VAL A 75 16.26 1.30 -7.68
N GLU A 76 15.45 1.90 -6.82
CA GLU A 76 15.26 1.43 -5.45
C GLU A 76 14.51 0.09 -5.40
N VAL A 77 13.49 -0.08 -6.25
CA VAL A 77 12.76 -1.35 -6.39
C VAL A 77 13.67 -2.46 -6.89
N GLU A 78 14.54 -2.17 -7.87
CA GLU A 78 15.53 -3.14 -8.36
C GLU A 78 16.55 -3.54 -7.27
N HIS A 79 16.92 -2.59 -6.41
CA HIS A 79 17.79 -2.91 -5.27
C HIS A 79 17.09 -3.85 -4.28
N PHE A 80 15.82 -3.59 -3.96
CA PHE A 80 15.01 -4.50 -3.14
C PHE A 80 14.91 -5.90 -3.78
N ASP A 81 14.61 -5.96 -5.08
CA ASP A 81 14.48 -7.23 -5.82
C ASP A 81 15.80 -8.03 -5.78
N LEU A 82 16.94 -7.36 -5.91
CA LEU A 82 18.26 -7.99 -5.74
C LEU A 82 18.44 -8.60 -4.34
N MET A 83 18.00 -7.93 -3.27
CA MET A 83 18.08 -8.48 -1.92
C MET A 83 17.18 -9.71 -1.76
N VAL A 84 15.97 -9.68 -2.33
CA VAL A 84 15.06 -10.84 -2.37
C VAL A 84 15.67 -12.01 -3.14
N GLN A 85 16.24 -11.74 -4.32
CA GLN A 85 16.92 -12.76 -5.12
C GLN A 85 18.05 -13.44 -4.35
N ARG A 86 18.90 -12.67 -3.67
CA ARG A 86 20.02 -13.20 -2.86
C ARG A 86 19.51 -14.00 -1.67
N ALA A 87 18.46 -13.57 -0.98
CA ALA A 87 17.87 -14.30 0.14
C ALA A 87 17.28 -15.65 -0.31
N ILE A 88 16.59 -15.69 -1.46
CA ILE A 88 16.07 -16.92 -2.05
C ILE A 88 17.22 -17.88 -2.42
N ALA A 89 18.28 -17.37 -3.05
CA ALA A 89 19.46 -18.18 -3.38
C ALA A 89 20.16 -18.77 -2.14
N SER A 90 20.15 -18.01 -1.04
CA SER A 90 20.68 -18.45 0.25
C SER A 90 19.89 -19.62 0.85
N LEU A 91 18.54 -19.55 0.79
CA LEU A 91 17.66 -20.66 1.19
C LEU A 91 17.86 -21.90 0.33
N GLU A 92 17.99 -21.71 -0.99
CA GLU A 92 18.19 -22.79 -1.95
C GLU A 92 19.51 -23.52 -1.69
N LYS A 93 20.62 -22.77 -1.54
CA LYS A 93 21.95 -23.29 -1.24
C LYS A 93 21.98 -24.14 0.03
N ARG A 94 21.17 -23.79 1.04
CA ARG A 94 21.08 -24.51 2.32
C ARG A 94 19.99 -25.60 2.34
N GLY A 95 19.26 -25.82 1.24
CA GLY A 95 18.20 -26.83 1.13
C GLY A 95 16.92 -26.48 1.91
N HIS A 96 16.75 -25.22 2.33
CA HIS A 96 15.57 -24.79 3.11
C HIS A 96 14.41 -24.30 2.23
N LEU A 97 14.67 -23.94 0.95
CA LEU A 97 13.73 -23.25 0.10
C LEU A 97 12.40 -23.98 -0.12
N ASP A 98 12.43 -25.32 -0.20
CA ASP A 98 11.24 -26.13 -0.43
C ASP A 98 10.26 -26.13 0.75
N ASN A 99 10.79 -25.97 1.97
CA ASN A 99 9.99 -25.95 3.20
C ASN A 99 9.91 -24.55 3.84
N THR A 100 10.18 -23.50 3.09
CA THR A 100 10.06 -22.12 3.56
C THR A 100 8.93 -21.41 2.83
N ILE A 101 8.05 -20.75 3.59
CA ILE A 101 7.10 -19.78 3.05
C ILE A 101 7.87 -18.49 2.82
N VAL A 102 8.05 -18.11 1.56
CA VAL A 102 8.63 -16.83 1.17
C VAL A 102 7.51 -15.90 0.77
N VAL A 103 7.37 -14.78 1.47
CA VAL A 103 6.38 -13.73 1.17
C VAL A 103 7.12 -12.47 0.75
N VAL A 104 6.74 -11.92 -0.40
CA VAL A 104 7.23 -10.63 -0.90
C VAL A 104 6.05 -9.69 -1.00
N THR A 105 6.13 -8.57 -0.29
CA THR A 105 5.07 -7.57 -0.23
C THR A 105 5.62 -6.18 0.11
N SER A 106 4.75 -5.20 0.21
CA SER A 106 5.03 -3.84 0.68
C SER A 106 4.01 -3.46 1.76
N ASP A 107 4.35 -2.52 2.62
CA ASP A 107 3.49 -1.99 3.68
C ASP A 107 2.41 -1.03 3.14
N HIS A 108 2.72 -0.30 2.08
CA HIS A 108 1.81 0.62 1.37
C HIS A 108 2.26 0.81 -0.09
N GLY A 109 1.49 1.56 -0.86
CA GLY A 109 1.80 1.89 -2.24
C GLY A 109 2.98 2.87 -2.39
N MET A 110 3.32 3.20 -3.63
CA MET A 110 4.48 4.04 -3.95
C MET A 110 4.44 5.43 -3.30
N PRO A 111 5.60 6.02 -2.92
CA PRO A 111 5.67 7.30 -2.19
C PRO A 111 5.53 8.51 -3.13
N PHE A 112 4.36 8.63 -3.76
CA PHE A 112 3.97 9.66 -4.71
C PHE A 112 2.63 10.29 -4.29
N PRO A 113 2.28 11.50 -4.83
CA PRO A 113 0.98 12.11 -4.59
C PRO A 113 -0.18 11.15 -4.91
N ARG A 114 -1.28 11.20 -4.15
CA ARG A 114 -2.47 10.35 -4.30
C ARG A 114 -2.21 8.84 -4.18
N ALA A 115 -1.00 8.40 -3.83
CA ALA A 115 -0.65 7.01 -3.57
C ALA A 115 -0.42 6.79 -2.07
N LYS A 116 0.80 6.91 -1.56
CA LYS A 116 1.10 6.77 -0.12
C LYS A 116 0.15 7.60 0.74
N ALA A 117 -0.19 7.09 1.91
CA ALA A 117 -1.11 7.73 2.87
C ALA A 117 -2.51 8.02 2.29
N SER A 118 -3.03 7.13 1.45
CA SER A 118 -4.38 7.20 0.90
C SER A 118 -5.04 5.82 0.83
N LEU A 119 -6.38 5.80 0.69
CA LEU A 119 -7.15 4.56 0.56
C LEU A 119 -7.45 4.18 -0.90
N TYR A 120 -6.90 4.89 -1.87
CA TYR A 120 -7.00 4.53 -3.30
C TYR A 120 -6.13 3.31 -3.61
N ASP A 121 -6.41 2.63 -4.73
CA ASP A 121 -5.67 1.43 -5.13
C ASP A 121 -4.15 1.68 -5.19
N TRP A 122 -3.69 2.85 -5.67
CA TRP A 122 -2.27 3.20 -5.69
C TRP A 122 -1.62 3.31 -4.30
N GLY A 123 -2.41 3.53 -3.26
CA GLY A 123 -1.92 3.63 -1.87
C GLY A 123 -2.10 2.34 -1.06
N SER A 124 -3.17 1.58 -1.33
CA SER A 124 -3.61 0.48 -0.47
C SER A 124 -3.54 -0.92 -1.12
N ARG A 125 -3.52 -1.01 -2.45
CA ARG A 125 -3.38 -2.26 -3.18
C ARG A 125 -1.90 -2.57 -3.40
N VAL A 126 -1.28 -3.19 -2.41
CA VAL A 126 0.14 -3.55 -2.45
C VAL A 126 0.39 -4.85 -3.21
N PRO A 127 1.58 -5.04 -3.80
CA PRO A 127 1.95 -6.32 -4.37
C PRO A 127 2.00 -7.39 -3.28
N LEU A 128 1.61 -8.62 -3.62
CA LEU A 128 1.76 -9.77 -2.72
C LEU A 128 2.08 -11.00 -3.56
N ALA A 129 3.27 -11.54 -3.36
CA ALA A 129 3.68 -12.82 -3.95
C ALA A 129 4.06 -13.79 -2.83
N ILE A 130 3.57 -15.03 -2.92
CA ILE A 130 3.84 -16.07 -1.91
C ILE A 130 4.33 -17.31 -2.63
N ARG A 131 5.47 -17.82 -2.17
CA ARG A 131 6.07 -19.08 -2.62
C ARG A 131 6.19 -20.05 -1.44
N TRP A 132 5.71 -21.27 -1.62
CA TRP A 132 5.92 -22.37 -0.67
C TRP A 132 5.73 -23.71 -1.42
N PRO A 133 6.80 -24.32 -1.94
CA PRO A 133 6.70 -25.52 -2.79
C PRO A 133 5.98 -26.69 -2.13
N ARG A 134 6.21 -26.92 -0.84
CA ARG A 134 5.55 -28.02 -0.11
C ARG A 134 4.08 -27.77 0.21
N GLY A 135 3.63 -26.50 0.30
CA GLY A 135 2.29 -26.15 0.81
C GLY A 135 1.34 -25.58 -0.23
N ILE A 136 1.83 -24.97 -1.33
CA ILE A 136 0.98 -24.36 -2.35
C ILE A 136 0.72 -25.35 -3.48
N ARG A 137 -0.56 -25.69 -3.69
CA ARG A 137 -1.00 -26.47 -4.86
C ARG A 137 -1.20 -25.55 -6.08
N ASN A 138 -0.86 -26.06 -7.26
CA ASN A 138 -0.95 -25.33 -8.53
C ASN A 138 -0.26 -23.97 -8.47
N PRO A 139 1.08 -23.92 -8.29
CA PRO A 139 1.82 -22.65 -8.25
C PRO A 139 1.78 -21.92 -9.58
N GLY A 140 2.20 -20.66 -9.60
CA GLY A 140 2.22 -19.82 -10.81
C GLY A 140 0.85 -19.33 -11.25
N ARG A 141 -0.10 -19.19 -10.32
CA ARG A 141 -1.44 -18.66 -10.59
C ARG A 141 -1.67 -17.29 -9.94
N ASP A 142 -2.53 -16.51 -10.55
CA ASP A 142 -3.09 -15.30 -9.95
C ASP A 142 -4.28 -15.67 -9.06
N VAL A 143 -4.27 -15.19 -7.82
CA VAL A 143 -5.38 -15.28 -6.87
C VAL A 143 -6.21 -14.02 -6.97
N LYS A 144 -7.52 -14.17 -7.18
CA LYS A 144 -8.47 -13.04 -7.32
C LYS A 144 -9.23 -12.72 -6.03
N ASP A 145 -9.11 -13.58 -5.03
CA ASP A 145 -9.68 -13.33 -3.69
C ASP A 145 -9.00 -12.11 -3.07
N PHE A 146 -9.77 -11.31 -2.33
CA PHE A 146 -9.19 -10.23 -1.55
C PHE A 146 -8.39 -10.79 -0.38
N VAL A 147 -7.16 -10.32 -0.24
CA VAL A 147 -6.21 -10.71 0.81
C VAL A 147 -5.80 -9.46 1.57
N HIS A 148 -5.86 -9.52 2.90
CA HIS A 148 -5.29 -8.50 3.79
C HIS A 148 -3.90 -8.94 4.27
N LEU A 149 -2.98 -8.01 4.49
CA LEU A 149 -1.67 -8.36 5.08
C LEU A 149 -1.82 -8.97 6.48
N SER A 150 -2.89 -8.63 7.21
CA SER A 150 -3.22 -9.26 8.50
C SER A 150 -3.50 -10.76 8.40
N ASP A 151 -3.87 -11.27 7.23
CA ASP A 151 -4.10 -12.71 6.99
C ASP A 151 -2.80 -13.53 7.06
N LEU A 152 -1.65 -12.88 6.92
CA LEU A 152 -0.35 -13.55 7.00
C LEU A 152 -0.08 -14.11 8.40
N ALA A 153 -0.47 -13.40 9.47
CA ALA A 153 -0.22 -13.84 10.83
C ALA A 153 -0.90 -15.18 11.16
N PRO A 154 -2.23 -15.34 11.01
CA PRO A 154 -2.88 -16.64 11.22
C PRO A 154 -2.38 -17.72 10.24
N THR A 155 -1.98 -17.32 9.02
CA THR A 155 -1.41 -18.25 8.03
C THR A 155 -0.08 -18.85 8.52
N PHE A 156 0.81 -18.02 9.05
CA PHE A 156 2.10 -18.50 9.56
C PHE A 156 1.95 -19.39 10.80
N ILE A 157 1.02 -19.03 11.70
CA ILE A 157 0.73 -19.82 12.90
C ILE A 157 0.18 -21.20 12.51
N GLU A 158 -0.81 -21.26 11.61
CA GLU A 158 -1.38 -22.51 11.11
C GLU A 158 -0.35 -23.35 10.34
N ALA A 159 0.47 -22.72 9.51
CA ALA A 159 1.54 -23.40 8.77
C ALA A 159 2.62 -24.00 9.69
N ALA A 160 2.84 -23.38 10.85
CA ALA A 160 3.72 -23.90 11.89
C ALA A 160 3.09 -25.02 12.74
N GLY A 161 1.84 -25.39 12.50
CA GLY A 161 1.10 -26.43 13.24
C GLY A 161 0.60 -25.97 14.61
N ALA A 162 0.53 -24.67 14.86
CA ALA A 162 0.02 -24.10 16.10
C ALA A 162 -1.43 -23.60 15.96
N ASP A 163 -2.14 -23.52 17.08
CA ASP A 163 -3.51 -23.01 17.12
C ASP A 163 -3.52 -21.49 16.94
N VAL A 164 -4.36 -21.01 16.02
CA VAL A 164 -4.55 -19.58 15.79
C VAL A 164 -5.34 -18.98 16.97
N PRO A 165 -4.80 -17.97 17.68
CA PRO A 165 -5.49 -17.32 18.79
C PRO A 165 -6.86 -16.76 18.40
N SER A 166 -7.87 -16.97 19.23
CA SER A 166 -9.26 -16.56 18.97
C SER A 166 -9.44 -15.04 18.87
N MET A 167 -8.51 -14.25 19.39
CA MET A 167 -8.50 -12.78 19.27
C MET A 167 -8.12 -12.28 17.86
N MET A 168 -7.55 -13.14 17.00
CA MET A 168 -7.23 -12.76 15.63
C MET A 168 -8.51 -12.72 14.78
N THR A 169 -8.76 -11.56 14.17
CA THR A 169 -9.96 -11.34 13.33
C THR A 169 -9.71 -11.66 11.85
N ALA A 170 -8.45 -11.77 11.45
CA ALA A 170 -8.04 -12.13 10.10
C ALA A 170 -8.14 -13.65 9.87
N SER A 171 -8.18 -14.07 8.60
CA SER A 171 -8.37 -15.46 8.21
C SER A 171 -7.15 -16.02 7.49
N SER A 172 -6.73 -17.23 7.88
CA SER A 172 -5.60 -17.92 7.24
C SER A 172 -5.79 -18.15 5.74
N LEU A 173 -4.70 -18.06 4.98
CA LEU A 173 -4.63 -18.30 3.54
C LEU A 173 -4.43 -19.80 3.20
N MET A 174 -4.36 -20.69 4.18
CA MET A 174 -4.08 -22.13 3.95
C MET A 174 -5.10 -22.79 3.01
N LYS A 175 -6.37 -22.38 3.05
CA LYS A 175 -7.38 -22.85 2.09
C LYS A 175 -7.07 -22.40 0.66
N ILE A 176 -6.61 -21.16 0.47
CA ILE A 176 -6.15 -20.65 -0.83
C ILE A 176 -4.92 -21.44 -1.29
N PHE A 177 -3.97 -21.73 -0.40
CA PHE A 177 -2.79 -22.53 -0.72
C PHE A 177 -3.15 -23.94 -1.20
N SER A 178 -4.17 -24.56 -0.60
CA SER A 178 -4.69 -25.87 -1.03
C SER A 178 -5.53 -25.82 -2.31
N GLY A 179 -5.74 -24.66 -2.92
CA GLY A 179 -6.52 -24.47 -4.14
C GLY A 179 -8.04 -24.39 -3.93
N GLN A 180 -8.50 -24.21 -2.70
CA GLN A 180 -9.91 -24.02 -2.39
C GLN A 180 -10.32 -22.56 -2.63
N LYS A 181 -11.55 -22.36 -3.11
CA LYS A 181 -12.14 -21.02 -3.18
C LYS A 181 -12.64 -20.58 -1.79
N MET A 182 -12.45 -19.32 -1.49
CA MET A 182 -13.00 -18.67 -0.29
C MET A 182 -14.20 -17.80 -0.72
N ASN A 183 -15.40 -18.14 -0.28
CA ASN A 183 -16.64 -17.44 -0.68
C ASN A 183 -16.87 -16.11 0.06
N ASP A 184 -16.06 -15.82 1.07
CA ASP A 184 -16.15 -14.66 1.97
C ASP A 184 -15.06 -13.60 1.73
N ARG A 185 -14.31 -13.73 0.61
CA ARG A 185 -13.22 -12.80 0.24
C ARG A 185 -13.57 -11.98 -1.00
N ASP A 186 -14.73 -11.34 -0.97
CA ASP A 186 -15.27 -10.51 -2.06
C ASP A 186 -15.01 -9.00 -1.88
N ALA A 187 -14.43 -8.61 -0.74
CA ALA A 187 -14.11 -7.23 -0.41
C ALA A 187 -12.89 -7.11 0.50
N ALA A 188 -12.19 -5.97 0.36
CA ALA A 188 -11.20 -5.51 1.33
C ALA A 188 -11.75 -4.31 2.11
N TYR A 189 -11.43 -4.24 3.41
CA TYR A 189 -11.74 -3.10 4.27
C TYR A 189 -10.45 -2.40 4.66
N ILE A 190 -10.39 -1.11 4.44
CA ILE A 190 -9.17 -0.32 4.58
C ILE A 190 -9.43 0.83 5.53
N ALA A 191 -8.49 1.13 6.40
CA ALA A 191 -8.62 2.17 7.40
C ALA A 191 -7.36 3.03 7.49
N MET A 192 -7.54 4.31 7.74
CA MET A 192 -6.47 5.23 8.12
C MET A 192 -6.99 6.19 9.18
N GLU A 193 -6.18 6.47 10.20
CA GLU A 193 -6.43 7.51 11.21
C GLU A 193 -5.49 8.69 11.01
N ARG A 194 -4.19 8.42 11.05
CA ARG A 194 -3.13 9.40 10.91
C ARG A 194 -1.88 8.70 10.38
N HIS A 195 -1.23 9.31 9.40
CA HIS A 195 0.07 8.89 8.94
C HIS A 195 1.16 9.77 9.59
N ASP A 196 1.00 11.11 9.54
CA ASP A 196 1.94 12.03 10.14
C ASP A 196 1.24 13.22 10.83
N GLY A 197 1.95 13.96 11.66
CA GLY A 197 1.46 15.16 12.36
C GLY A 197 1.45 16.40 11.47
N CYS A 198 0.79 16.35 10.32
CA CYS A 198 0.82 17.40 9.30
C CYS A 198 -0.46 18.24 9.23
N ARG A 199 -1.18 18.35 10.35
CA ARG A 199 -2.35 19.22 10.53
C ARG A 199 -2.26 19.95 11.87
N GLU A 200 -2.99 21.03 12.01
CA GLU A 200 -3.02 21.80 13.24
C GLU A 200 -3.33 20.91 14.45
N GLY A 201 -2.52 21.02 15.50
CA GLY A 201 -2.61 20.18 16.68
C GLY A 201 -2.27 18.70 16.47
N GLY A 202 -1.60 18.35 15.36
CA GLY A 202 -1.24 16.96 15.03
C GLY A 202 -2.44 16.07 14.72
N LYS A 203 -3.59 16.64 14.36
CA LYS A 203 -4.83 15.89 14.09
C LYS A 203 -4.68 14.93 12.91
N GLY A 204 -5.36 13.79 13.01
CA GLY A 204 -5.48 12.81 11.95
C GLY A 204 -6.45 13.20 10.84
N TYR A 205 -6.49 12.37 9.80
CA TYR A 205 -7.52 12.38 8.76
C TYR A 205 -8.18 11.00 8.72
N PRO A 206 -9.14 10.75 9.62
CA PRO A 206 -9.76 9.44 9.73
C PRO A 206 -10.63 9.14 8.53
N CYS A 207 -10.37 8.03 7.86
CA CYS A 207 -11.16 7.52 6.75
C CYS A 207 -11.23 5.99 6.77
N ARG A 208 -12.29 5.46 6.19
CA ARG A 208 -12.55 4.03 6.04
C ARG A 208 -13.02 3.76 4.63
N ALA A 209 -12.64 2.60 4.10
CA ALA A 209 -13.09 2.20 2.78
C ALA A 209 -13.53 0.74 2.72
N VAL A 210 -14.41 0.45 1.79
CA VAL A 210 -14.68 -0.89 1.30
C VAL A 210 -14.35 -0.94 -0.19
N ARG A 211 -13.44 -1.85 -0.55
CA ARG A 211 -13.00 -2.13 -1.91
C ARG A 211 -13.56 -3.48 -2.36
N THR A 212 -14.50 -3.48 -3.29
CA THR A 212 -15.03 -4.67 -3.95
C THR A 212 -14.44 -4.79 -5.37
N GLN A 213 -14.71 -5.86 -6.09
CA GLN A 213 -14.21 -6.02 -7.45
C GLN A 213 -14.51 -4.82 -8.35
N ASP A 214 -15.72 -4.26 -8.23
CA ASP A 214 -16.26 -3.27 -9.15
C ASP A 214 -16.22 -1.84 -8.60
N TYR A 215 -16.12 -1.67 -7.28
CA TYR A 215 -16.26 -0.35 -6.65
C TYR A 215 -15.28 -0.16 -5.50
N LEU A 216 -14.79 1.07 -5.37
CA LEU A 216 -14.17 1.59 -4.16
C LEU A 216 -15.11 2.64 -3.56
N TYR A 217 -15.52 2.45 -2.30
CA TYR A 217 -16.28 3.43 -1.53
C TYR A 217 -15.45 3.86 -0.32
N ILE A 218 -15.31 5.18 -0.13
CA ILE A 218 -14.57 5.78 0.98
C ILE A 218 -15.52 6.67 1.79
N TYR A 219 -15.43 6.59 3.12
CA TYR A 219 -16.07 7.50 4.05
C TYR A 219 -15.01 8.29 4.82
N ASN A 220 -15.01 9.62 4.66
CA ASN A 220 -14.14 10.57 5.32
C ASN A 220 -14.86 11.14 6.54
N PHE A 221 -14.41 10.83 7.75
CA PHE A 221 -15.07 11.26 9.00
C PHE A 221 -14.89 12.74 9.28
N GLU A 222 -13.82 13.35 8.76
CA GLU A 222 -13.45 14.75 9.01
C GLU A 222 -13.16 15.47 7.67
N PRO A 223 -14.17 15.63 6.81
CA PRO A 223 -13.97 16.20 5.47
C PRO A 223 -13.54 17.69 5.49
N GLY A 224 -13.67 18.35 6.65
CA GLY A 224 -13.15 19.71 6.85
C GLY A 224 -11.64 19.78 7.10
N ARG A 225 -10.93 18.66 7.13
CA ARG A 225 -9.46 18.61 7.27
C ARG A 225 -8.78 18.31 5.94
N TRP A 226 -7.55 18.78 5.81
CA TRP A 226 -6.73 18.51 4.62
C TRP A 226 -6.28 17.05 4.58
N PRO A 227 -6.66 16.25 3.58
CA PRO A 227 -6.35 14.82 3.55
C PRO A 227 -4.84 14.55 3.41
N SER A 228 -4.16 15.38 2.62
CA SER A 228 -2.71 15.25 2.35
C SER A 228 -1.84 16.07 3.33
N GLY A 229 -2.43 16.54 4.46
CA GLY A 229 -1.78 17.48 5.37
C GLY A 229 -2.07 18.94 5.01
N SER A 230 -1.81 19.85 5.93
CA SER A 230 -2.04 21.29 5.73
C SER A 230 -1.20 21.84 4.57
N PRO A 231 -1.75 22.80 3.78
CA PRO A 231 -0.93 23.59 2.86
C PRO A 231 0.04 24.54 3.58
N ASP A 232 -0.21 24.86 4.87
CA ASP A 232 0.69 25.67 5.69
C ASP A 232 1.78 24.77 6.32
N PRO A 233 3.04 24.92 5.90
CA PRO A 233 4.14 24.09 6.41
C PRO A 233 4.44 24.32 7.90
N ARG A 234 4.00 25.44 8.48
CA ARG A 234 4.26 25.78 9.89
C ARG A 234 3.53 24.86 10.86
N VAL A 235 2.41 24.27 10.45
CA VAL A 235 1.63 23.34 11.27
C VAL A 235 1.97 21.87 11.03
N CYS A 236 2.88 21.60 10.10
CA CYS A 236 3.34 20.25 9.80
C CYS A 236 4.63 19.94 10.57
N ALA A 237 4.68 18.78 11.24
CA ALA A 237 5.86 18.32 11.99
C ALA A 237 7.13 18.24 11.11
N ARG A 238 6.97 18.00 9.81
CA ARG A 238 8.07 17.98 8.82
C ARG A 238 8.42 19.36 8.24
N SER A 239 7.70 20.41 8.61
CA SER A 239 7.84 21.78 8.06
C SER A 239 7.73 21.85 6.54
N ILE A 240 6.88 21.01 5.94
CA ILE A 240 6.61 20.99 4.50
C ILE A 240 5.09 21.05 4.24
N PRO A 241 4.63 21.72 3.16
CA PRO A 241 3.22 21.74 2.80
C PRO A 241 2.78 20.33 2.37
N PHE A 242 1.52 19.99 2.67
CA PHE A 242 0.96 18.65 2.37
C PHE A 242 1.89 17.51 2.82
N GLY A 243 2.28 17.54 4.09
CA GLY A 243 3.36 16.71 4.60
C GLY A 243 3.08 15.22 4.75
N GLU A 244 1.82 14.78 4.53
CA GLU A 244 1.50 13.36 4.40
C GLU A 244 2.13 12.74 3.13
N ILE A 245 2.44 13.58 2.15
CA ILE A 245 3.08 13.19 0.89
C ILE A 245 4.57 13.52 0.98
N ASP A 246 5.42 12.55 0.70
CA ASP A 246 6.87 12.73 0.71
C ASP A 246 7.33 13.80 -0.31
N THR A 247 8.37 14.54 0.06
CA THR A 247 8.98 15.50 -0.86
C THR A 247 9.58 14.78 -2.07
N SER A 248 9.25 15.25 -3.26
CA SER A 248 9.70 14.64 -4.51
C SER A 248 9.64 15.63 -5.66
N PRO A 249 10.40 15.40 -6.77
CA PRO A 249 10.27 16.18 -7.99
C PRO A 249 8.83 16.22 -8.51
N THR A 250 8.13 15.10 -8.50
CA THR A 250 6.72 15.01 -8.91
C THR A 250 5.82 15.90 -8.05
N LYS A 251 5.93 15.81 -6.71
CA LYS A 251 5.16 16.65 -5.80
C LYS A 251 5.41 18.13 -6.02
N SER A 252 6.69 18.54 -6.09
CA SER A 252 7.07 19.95 -6.30
C SER A 252 6.48 20.48 -7.60
N PHE A 253 6.68 19.75 -8.70
CA PHE A 253 6.13 20.12 -10.00
C PHE A 253 4.61 20.29 -9.97
N MET A 254 3.88 19.31 -9.41
CA MET A 254 2.41 19.36 -9.33
C MET A 254 1.91 20.53 -8.45
N MET A 255 2.65 20.87 -7.39
CA MET A 255 2.30 22.01 -6.53
C MET A 255 2.55 23.36 -7.22
N GLU A 256 3.68 23.50 -7.91
CA GLU A 256 4.07 24.72 -8.62
C GLU A 256 3.15 24.98 -9.81
N SER A 257 2.80 23.93 -10.56
CA SER A 257 1.95 23.99 -11.75
C SER A 257 0.46 23.77 -11.48
N ARG A 258 0.01 23.79 -10.22
CA ARG A 258 -1.38 23.45 -9.84
C ARG A 258 -2.47 24.30 -10.47
N MET A 259 -2.13 25.47 -11.01
CA MET A 259 -3.07 26.35 -11.71
C MET A 259 -3.02 26.18 -13.23
N GLU A 260 -2.11 25.36 -13.75
CA GLU A 260 -1.96 25.17 -15.19
C GLU A 260 -3.05 24.24 -15.74
N HIS A 261 -3.53 24.56 -16.96
CA HIS A 261 -4.48 23.71 -17.67
C HIS A 261 -3.89 22.30 -17.87
N GLY A 262 -4.68 21.27 -17.58
CA GLY A 262 -4.24 19.86 -17.68
C GLY A 262 -3.56 19.33 -16.42
N ILE A 263 -3.05 20.19 -15.52
CA ILE A 263 -2.45 19.79 -14.24
C ILE A 263 -3.38 20.08 -13.06
N ALA A 264 -4.16 21.15 -13.15
CA ALA A 264 -5.04 21.61 -12.07
C ALA A 264 -5.93 20.51 -11.50
N HIS A 265 -6.55 19.69 -12.36
CA HIS A 265 -7.38 18.58 -11.91
C HIS A 265 -6.58 17.51 -11.14
N LEU A 266 -5.40 17.12 -11.62
CA LEU A 266 -4.55 16.12 -10.96
C LEU A 266 -3.99 16.66 -9.64
N ALA A 267 -3.67 17.95 -9.58
CA ALA A 267 -3.25 18.61 -8.36
C ALA A 267 -4.40 18.67 -7.33
N GLU A 268 -5.61 18.97 -7.76
CA GLU A 268 -6.80 18.94 -6.88
C GLU A 268 -7.06 17.53 -6.35
N LEU A 269 -7.00 16.49 -7.19
CA LEU A 269 -7.10 15.09 -6.78
C LEU A 269 -6.05 14.69 -5.74
N SER A 270 -4.86 15.29 -5.80
CA SER A 270 -3.73 14.92 -4.92
C SER A 270 -3.70 15.74 -3.62
N PHE A 271 -4.03 17.02 -3.68
CA PHE A 271 -3.84 17.97 -2.59
C PHE A 271 -5.13 18.59 -2.08
N GLY A 272 -6.22 18.54 -2.87
CA GLY A 272 -7.49 19.16 -2.55
C GLY A 272 -8.23 18.51 -1.39
N MET A 273 -9.25 19.22 -0.91
CA MET A 273 -10.17 18.72 0.10
C MET A 273 -11.01 17.57 -0.44
N ARG A 274 -11.46 16.68 0.42
CA ARG A 274 -12.28 15.54 0.05
C ARG A 274 -13.70 15.71 0.57
N PRO A 275 -14.73 15.26 -0.18
CA PRO A 275 -16.09 15.19 0.34
C PRO A 275 -16.19 14.09 1.43
N ALA A 276 -17.29 14.11 2.18
CA ALA A 276 -17.55 13.09 3.20
C ALA A 276 -17.63 11.66 2.62
N GLU A 277 -18.13 11.54 1.40
CA GLU A 277 -18.27 10.26 0.71
C GLU A 277 -17.62 10.30 -0.67
N GLU A 278 -16.90 9.23 -1.01
CA GLU A 278 -16.34 9.02 -2.34
C GLU A 278 -16.77 7.64 -2.85
N LEU A 279 -17.10 7.55 -4.14
CA LEU A 279 -17.41 6.31 -4.83
C LEU A 279 -16.74 6.30 -6.19
N TYR A 280 -16.06 5.21 -6.51
CA TYR A 280 -15.40 5.03 -7.80
C TYR A 280 -15.89 3.75 -8.47
N ASP A 281 -16.30 3.85 -9.75
CA ASP A 281 -16.69 2.72 -10.60
C ASP A 281 -15.43 2.19 -11.30
N LEU A 282 -14.84 1.15 -10.77
CA LEU A 282 -13.53 0.65 -11.20
C LEU A 282 -13.55 -0.06 -12.57
N LYS A 283 -14.74 -0.35 -13.11
CA LYS A 283 -14.88 -0.85 -14.49
C LYS A 283 -14.73 0.28 -15.51
N LYS A 284 -15.17 1.47 -15.15
CA LYS A 284 -15.13 2.66 -16.02
C LYS A 284 -13.91 3.53 -15.74
N ASP A 285 -13.49 3.58 -14.47
CA ASP A 285 -12.43 4.43 -13.96
C ASP A 285 -11.50 3.62 -13.01
N PRO A 286 -10.65 2.74 -13.56
CA PRO A 286 -9.75 1.94 -12.75
C PRO A 286 -8.69 2.76 -11.98
N GLU A 287 -8.41 3.99 -12.44
CA GLU A 287 -7.44 4.90 -11.79
C GLU A 287 -8.08 5.82 -10.74
N GLN A 288 -9.41 5.74 -10.55
CA GLN A 288 -10.12 6.46 -9.49
C GLN A 288 -9.97 8.00 -9.61
N LEU A 289 -10.17 8.53 -10.81
CA LEU A 289 -10.08 9.96 -11.11
C LEU A 289 -11.41 10.68 -10.94
N ALA A 290 -12.54 9.99 -11.08
CA ALA A 290 -13.88 10.55 -11.08
C ALA A 290 -14.70 10.04 -9.90
N ASN A 291 -14.92 10.88 -8.89
CA ASN A 291 -15.85 10.56 -7.81
C ASN A 291 -17.30 10.63 -8.33
N VAL A 292 -18.00 9.49 -8.32
CA VAL A 292 -19.41 9.40 -8.75
C VAL A 292 -20.40 9.37 -7.57
N ALA A 293 -19.93 9.60 -6.33
CA ALA A 293 -20.82 9.75 -5.19
C ALA A 293 -21.76 10.95 -5.39
N GLY A 294 -23.02 10.76 -5.04
CA GLY A 294 -24.07 11.79 -5.21
C GLY A 294 -24.72 11.84 -6.60
N LEU A 295 -24.20 11.11 -7.59
CA LEU A 295 -24.89 10.97 -8.87
C LEU A 295 -26.10 10.05 -8.73
N ILE A 296 -27.22 10.42 -9.32
CA ILE A 296 -28.50 9.72 -9.15
C ILE A 296 -28.44 8.26 -9.60
N GLU A 297 -27.74 7.99 -10.70
CA GLU A 297 -27.55 6.65 -11.27
C GLU A 297 -26.70 5.73 -10.39
N TYR A 298 -25.90 6.26 -9.49
CA TYR A 298 -25.06 5.50 -8.54
C TYR A 298 -25.66 5.44 -7.13
N SER A 299 -26.81 6.07 -6.87
CA SER A 299 -27.39 6.19 -5.53
C SER A 299 -27.59 4.82 -4.85
N ALA A 300 -28.16 3.84 -5.54
CA ALA A 300 -28.38 2.50 -5.00
C ALA A 300 -27.06 1.80 -4.62
N ILE A 301 -26.02 1.96 -5.46
CA ILE A 301 -24.69 1.39 -5.24
C ILE A 301 -24.02 2.08 -4.05
N GLN A 302 -24.06 3.40 -3.98
CA GLN A 302 -23.52 4.18 -2.87
C GLN A 302 -24.13 3.75 -1.54
N HIS A 303 -25.46 3.65 -1.46
CA HIS A 303 -26.16 3.18 -0.26
C HIS A 303 -25.78 1.73 0.12
N ALA A 304 -25.64 0.85 -0.87
CA ALA A 304 -25.23 -0.53 -0.62
C ALA A 304 -23.80 -0.61 -0.08
N ARG A 305 -22.86 0.12 -0.68
CA ARG A 305 -21.45 0.12 -0.22
C ARG A 305 -21.29 0.80 1.13
N ARG A 306 -21.99 1.90 1.36
CA ARG A 306 -22.05 2.54 2.69
C ARG A 306 -22.54 1.57 3.76
N ARG A 307 -23.65 0.88 3.53
CA ARG A 307 -24.19 -0.10 4.46
C ARG A 307 -23.18 -1.21 4.73
N GLN A 308 -22.60 -1.79 3.67
CA GLN A 308 -21.58 -2.85 3.79
C GLN A 308 -20.40 -2.40 4.65
N LEU A 309 -19.88 -1.18 4.43
CA LEU A 309 -18.78 -0.62 5.21
C LEU A 309 -19.19 -0.47 6.69
N PHE A 310 -20.31 0.21 6.97
CA PHE A 310 -20.72 0.49 8.35
C PHE A 310 -21.12 -0.76 9.13
N ASP A 311 -21.70 -1.76 8.48
CA ASP A 311 -22.00 -3.06 9.11
C ASP A 311 -20.70 -3.79 9.49
N HIS A 312 -19.68 -3.75 8.64
CA HIS A 312 -18.35 -4.27 8.96
C HIS A 312 -17.72 -3.51 10.15
N LEU A 313 -17.72 -2.17 10.13
CA LEU A 313 -17.15 -1.35 11.19
C LEU A 313 -17.85 -1.57 12.55
N LYS A 314 -19.17 -1.75 12.56
CA LYS A 314 -19.91 -2.13 13.78
C LYS A 314 -19.49 -3.51 14.27
N LYS A 315 -19.43 -4.50 13.36
CA LYS A 315 -19.04 -5.88 13.69
C LYS A 315 -17.63 -5.97 14.26
N THR A 316 -16.72 -5.13 13.77
CA THR A 316 -15.32 -5.08 14.22
C THR A 316 -15.08 -4.08 15.36
N HIS A 317 -16.15 -3.49 15.91
CA HIS A 317 -16.08 -2.51 17.00
C HIS A 317 -15.19 -1.30 16.69
N ASP A 318 -15.25 -0.78 15.46
CA ASP A 318 -14.52 0.43 15.09
C ASP A 318 -14.96 1.62 15.96
N PRO A 319 -14.04 2.27 16.71
CA PRO A 319 -14.40 3.30 17.68
C PRO A 319 -15.04 4.53 17.06
N ARG A 320 -14.81 4.80 15.76
CA ARG A 320 -15.47 5.90 15.03
C ARG A 320 -16.96 5.67 14.81
N VAL A 321 -17.43 4.43 14.88
CA VAL A 321 -18.83 4.04 14.61
C VAL A 321 -19.57 3.62 15.87
N VAL A 322 -18.91 2.85 16.75
CA VAL A 322 -19.59 2.36 17.97
C VAL A 322 -19.41 3.31 19.17
N GLY A 323 -18.64 4.35 19.03
CA GLY A 323 -18.24 5.25 20.11
C GLY A 323 -17.03 4.71 20.87
N GLY A 324 -16.12 5.59 21.22
CA GLY A 324 -14.90 5.27 21.93
C GLY A 324 -13.96 6.49 21.95
N LYS A 325 -12.94 6.40 22.78
CA LYS A 325 -11.92 7.44 22.83
C LYS A 325 -11.00 7.25 21.60
N VAL A 326 -11.03 8.20 20.71
CA VAL A 326 -10.07 8.24 19.57
C VAL A 326 -9.11 9.39 19.85
N GLU A 327 -7.85 9.07 20.04
CA GLU A 327 -6.84 10.03 20.54
C GLU A 327 -6.35 11.05 19.50
N TRP A 328 -6.75 10.92 18.20
CA TRP A 328 -6.33 11.79 17.10
C TRP A 328 -7.43 12.28 16.19
#